data_dde8a36a66825b75885e955837bef757
#
_entry.id   dde8a36a66825b75885e955837bef757
#
_cell.length_a   1.000
_cell.length_b   1.000
_cell.length_c   1.000
_cell.angle_alpha   90.00
_cell.angle_beta   90.00
_cell.angle_gamma   90.00
#
_symmetry.space_group_name_H-M   'P 1'
#
loop_
_entity.id
_entity.type
_entity.pdbx_description
1 polymer ?
#
loop_
_entity_poly.entity_id
_entity_poly.type
_entity_poly.pdbx_seq_one_letter_code
_entity_poly.pdbx_strand_id
1 'polypeptide(L)'
;MRRGRILTIALVGALIMGACSGGSDREQPQVRPSLSTAAPEATGPSVGDRSPLSGRIAFDNFDDVWSINADGTDLTRLTRSPEPEFDPSWSPDGTQIAFRFERNGDPEIWLMNADGSGRHRLTRGLSPAWSPDGSKIAYASPGDILCPPGRGLRCSGLSIMNADGSGQHRVPNTDGGEYPTWSPDGERIAFNSNLSGDHVMYIVHIDGSHVVDLSGVGEGWQVDWSPDGRSILFTSERDHPNHYTDIYVMRPDGSGVQRLTDARAYTPAWSPDGSRIVFSAPGLFVMRADGSGITSLRAEGIGETSLPDWV
;
A
#
# COMPACT_ATOMS: atom_id res chain seq x y z
N MET A 1 23.68 -20.94 23.75
CA MET A 1 23.42 -19.58 24.26
C MET A 1 22.89 -18.77 23.13
N ARG A 2 21.59 -18.62 23.01
CA ARG A 2 20.92 -17.84 21.94
C ARG A 2 20.84 -16.40 22.41
N ARG A 3 21.52 -15.49 21.72
CA ARG A 3 21.38 -14.04 21.93
C ARG A 3 20.12 -13.57 21.21
N GLY A 4 19.13 -13.14 21.97
CA GLY A 4 17.95 -12.49 21.43
C GLY A 4 18.34 -11.17 20.75
N ARG A 5 18.02 -11.02 19.48
CA ARG A 5 18.04 -9.74 18.77
C ARG A 5 16.78 -8.97 19.16
N ILE A 6 16.96 -7.87 19.84
CA ILE A 6 15.91 -6.89 20.05
C ILE A 6 15.69 -6.20 18.71
N LEU A 7 14.53 -6.45 18.11
CA LEU A 7 14.11 -5.80 16.87
C LEU A 7 13.69 -4.37 17.23
N THR A 8 14.47 -3.40 16.83
CA THR A 8 14.09 -1.98 16.91
C THR A 8 13.18 -1.70 15.71
N ILE A 9 11.90 -1.57 15.99
CA ILE A 9 10.91 -1.13 15.01
C ILE A 9 11.24 0.32 14.67
N ALA A 10 11.70 0.57 13.45
CA ALA A 10 11.84 1.91 12.91
C ALA A 10 10.44 2.45 12.55
N LEU A 11 9.76 3.03 13.53
CA LEU A 11 8.66 3.95 13.25
C LEU A 11 9.28 5.16 12.53
N VAL A 12 8.96 5.35 11.27
CA VAL A 12 9.21 6.61 10.58
C VAL A 12 8.17 7.62 11.07
N GLY A 13 8.42 8.15 12.26
CA GLY A 13 7.70 9.28 12.82
C GLY A 13 8.53 10.55 12.63
N ALA A 14 8.01 11.53 11.95
CA ALA A 14 8.62 12.84 11.78
C ALA A 14 8.82 13.52 13.14
N LEU A 15 10.07 13.80 13.49
CA LEU A 15 10.45 14.58 14.67
C LEU A 15 10.32 16.08 14.34
N ILE A 16 9.27 16.72 14.82
CA ILE A 16 9.15 18.18 14.81
C ILE A 16 9.67 18.71 16.14
N MET A 17 10.77 19.44 16.10
CA MET A 17 11.27 20.23 17.21
C MET A 17 10.56 21.57 17.24
N GLY A 18 9.69 21.78 18.19
CA GLY A 18 9.08 23.07 18.51
C GLY A 18 9.58 23.58 19.87
N ALA A 19 10.07 24.81 19.89
CA ALA A 19 10.69 25.47 21.03
C ALA A 19 9.69 25.92 22.10
N CYS A 20 10.14 25.90 23.34
CA CYS A 20 9.47 26.31 24.58
C CYS A 20 9.02 27.76 24.60
N SER A 21 7.85 28.01 25.21
CA SER A 21 7.65 29.16 26.09
C SER A 21 6.70 28.76 27.22
N GLY A 22 7.11 29.10 28.46
CA GLY A 22 6.49 28.64 29.69
C GLY A 22 5.19 29.36 30.05
N GLY A 23 4.41 28.68 30.87
CA GLY A 23 3.24 29.22 31.56
C GLY A 23 2.73 28.17 32.54
N SER A 24 2.91 28.46 33.81
CA SER A 24 2.42 27.72 34.98
C SER A 24 0.90 27.80 35.07
N ASP A 25 0.18 26.68 35.21
CA ASP A 25 -0.96 26.60 36.12
C ASP A 25 -1.43 25.15 36.38
N ARG A 26 -1.57 24.92 37.64
CA ARG A 26 -2.21 23.90 38.50
C ARG A 26 -2.93 22.71 37.89
N GLU A 27 -2.43 21.51 38.26
CA GLU A 27 -3.06 20.22 38.22
C GLU A 27 -4.46 20.16 38.86
N GLN A 28 -5.41 19.63 38.12
CA GLN A 28 -6.56 18.90 38.67
C GLN A 28 -6.53 17.45 38.14
N PRO A 29 -6.82 16.44 38.99
CA PRO A 29 -6.74 15.05 38.56
C PRO A 29 -7.93 14.71 37.63
N GLN A 30 -7.65 14.56 36.36
CA GLN A 30 -8.58 14.02 35.37
C GLN A 30 -8.62 12.50 35.52
N VAL A 31 -9.82 11.97 35.78
CA VAL A 31 -10.16 10.55 35.76
C VAL A 31 -9.90 10.03 34.36
N ARG A 32 -8.95 9.11 34.20
CA ARG A 32 -8.68 8.40 32.95
C ARG A 32 -9.88 7.52 32.60
N PRO A 33 -10.50 7.67 31.43
CA PRO A 33 -11.38 6.61 30.91
C PRO A 33 -10.52 5.40 30.56
N SER A 34 -10.86 4.26 31.10
CA SER A 34 -10.28 2.95 30.73
C SER A 34 -10.56 2.72 29.25
N LEU A 35 -9.53 2.76 28.41
CA LEU A 35 -9.61 2.34 27.02
C LEU A 35 -9.90 0.84 26.98
N SER A 36 -11.11 0.51 26.57
CA SER A 36 -11.48 -0.84 26.19
C SER A 36 -10.63 -1.22 24.96
N THR A 37 -9.76 -2.21 25.11
CA THR A 37 -9.00 -2.87 24.05
C THR A 37 -9.85 -3.91 23.31
N ALA A 38 -11.12 -3.64 23.09
CA ALA A 38 -11.94 -4.51 22.27
C ALA A 38 -11.69 -4.16 20.79
N ALA A 39 -11.09 -5.09 20.07
CA ALA A 39 -11.26 -5.17 18.62
C ALA A 39 -12.76 -5.13 18.31
N PRO A 40 -13.19 -4.54 17.17
CA PRO A 40 -14.61 -4.51 16.82
C PRO A 40 -15.14 -5.95 16.86
N GLU A 41 -16.15 -6.20 17.69
CA GLU A 41 -16.83 -7.48 17.70
C GLU A 41 -17.41 -7.69 16.30
N ALA A 42 -16.95 -8.76 15.65
CA ALA A 42 -17.49 -9.22 14.39
C ALA A 42 -18.96 -9.58 14.62
N THR A 43 -19.85 -8.65 14.32
CA THR A 43 -21.27 -8.96 14.18
C THR A 43 -21.38 -9.96 13.04
N GLY A 44 -21.91 -11.15 13.36
CA GLY A 44 -22.05 -12.24 12.41
C GLY A 44 -22.77 -11.79 11.14
N PRO A 45 -22.53 -12.43 9.99
CA PRO A 45 -22.95 -11.97 8.69
C PRO A 45 -24.46 -11.82 8.62
N SER A 46 -24.92 -10.62 8.22
CA SER A 46 -26.31 -10.44 7.80
C SER A 46 -26.56 -11.33 6.58
N VAL A 47 -27.68 -12.06 6.59
CA VAL A 47 -28.09 -12.95 5.51
C VAL A 47 -28.47 -12.10 4.28
N GLY A 48 -27.50 -11.86 3.37
CA GLY A 48 -27.80 -11.09 2.17
C GLY A 48 -26.56 -10.64 1.40
N ASP A 49 -25.78 -11.49 0.96
CA ASP A 49 -24.88 -11.56 -0.20
C ASP A 49 -23.78 -12.59 0.08
N ARG A 50 -24.06 -13.82 -0.28
CA ARG A 50 -23.12 -14.94 -0.20
C ARG A 50 -22.54 -15.29 -1.58
N SER A 51 -22.27 -14.29 -2.42
CA SER A 51 -21.39 -14.56 -3.55
C SER A 51 -20.06 -15.02 -2.96
N PRO A 52 -19.57 -16.23 -3.30
CA PRO A 52 -18.29 -16.69 -2.80
C PRO A 52 -17.22 -15.68 -3.21
N LEU A 53 -16.39 -15.26 -2.26
CA LEU A 53 -15.21 -14.47 -2.57
C LEU A 53 -14.33 -15.30 -3.50
N SER A 54 -13.95 -14.74 -4.64
CA SER A 54 -13.11 -15.40 -5.64
C SER A 54 -11.80 -14.65 -5.82
N GLY A 55 -10.80 -15.35 -6.34
CA GLY A 55 -9.47 -14.81 -6.59
C GLY A 55 -8.47 -15.10 -5.47
N ARG A 56 -7.25 -14.66 -5.67
CA ARG A 56 -6.13 -14.82 -4.74
C ARG A 56 -5.59 -13.46 -4.31
N ILE A 57 -5.22 -13.36 -3.06
CA ILE A 57 -4.61 -12.18 -2.47
C ILE A 57 -3.15 -12.52 -2.18
N ALA A 58 -2.21 -11.74 -2.70
CA ALA A 58 -0.81 -11.74 -2.27
C ALA A 58 -0.62 -10.62 -1.25
N PHE A 59 0.25 -10.82 -0.28
CA PHE A 59 0.58 -9.84 0.74
C PHE A 59 1.96 -10.17 1.34
N ASP A 60 2.57 -9.22 2.02
CA ASP A 60 3.77 -9.47 2.80
C ASP A 60 3.50 -9.40 4.30
N ASN A 61 4.40 -9.98 5.09
CA ASN A 61 4.40 -9.91 6.54
C ASN A 61 5.69 -9.28 7.09
N PHE A 62 6.29 -8.36 6.32
CA PHE A 62 7.56 -7.70 6.56
C PHE A 62 8.81 -8.60 6.48
N ASP A 63 8.66 -9.88 6.20
CA ASP A 63 9.76 -10.82 5.98
C ASP A 63 9.61 -11.54 4.64
N ASP A 64 8.41 -12.03 4.34
CA ASP A 64 8.13 -12.89 3.20
C ASP A 64 6.83 -12.50 2.48
N VAL A 65 6.74 -12.93 1.21
CA VAL A 65 5.51 -12.87 0.43
C VAL A 65 4.68 -14.14 0.67
N TRP A 66 3.40 -13.93 0.91
CA TRP A 66 2.38 -14.94 1.13
C TRP A 66 1.23 -14.80 0.13
N SER A 67 0.46 -15.85 -0.03
CA SER A 67 -0.82 -15.78 -0.73
C SER A 67 -1.91 -16.54 0.03
N ILE A 68 -3.15 -16.10 -0.15
CA ILE A 68 -4.35 -16.69 0.43
C ILE A 68 -5.49 -16.58 -0.58
N ASN A 69 -6.42 -17.55 -0.61
CA ASN A 69 -7.65 -17.37 -1.35
C ASN A 69 -8.51 -16.28 -0.69
N ALA A 70 -9.29 -15.56 -1.48
CA ALA A 70 -10.15 -14.50 -0.97
C ALA A 70 -11.18 -14.96 0.06
N ASP A 71 -11.52 -16.26 0.09
CA ASP A 71 -12.39 -16.88 1.11
C ASP A 71 -11.65 -17.25 2.42
N GLY A 72 -10.34 -16.93 2.51
CA GLY A 72 -9.51 -17.21 3.67
C GLY A 72 -8.91 -18.62 3.71
N THR A 73 -9.05 -19.40 2.65
CA THR A 73 -8.44 -20.74 2.53
C THR A 73 -7.09 -20.70 1.81
N ASP A 74 -6.35 -21.81 1.82
CA ASP A 74 -5.09 -22.01 1.08
C ASP A 74 -4.00 -20.97 1.37
N LEU A 75 -3.82 -20.64 2.65
CA LEU A 75 -2.75 -19.77 3.08
C LEU A 75 -1.39 -20.39 2.78
N THR A 76 -0.62 -19.78 1.90
CA THR A 76 0.65 -20.31 1.43
C THR A 76 1.76 -19.27 1.53
N ARG A 77 2.89 -19.65 2.16
CA ARG A 77 4.12 -18.86 2.14
C ARG A 77 4.87 -19.11 0.84
N LEU A 78 4.99 -18.09 -0.01
CA LEU A 78 5.59 -18.19 -1.34
C LEU A 78 7.11 -18.03 -1.31
N THR A 79 7.63 -17.26 -0.35
CA THR A 79 9.07 -16.99 -0.26
C THR A 79 9.63 -17.41 1.10
N ARG A 80 10.95 -17.63 1.18
CA ARG A 80 11.67 -18.08 2.40
C ARG A 80 13.13 -17.64 2.35
N SER A 81 13.35 -16.39 1.98
CA SER A 81 14.66 -15.77 1.93
C SER A 81 15.13 -15.33 3.32
N PRO A 82 16.44 -15.24 3.59
CA PRO A 82 16.93 -14.57 4.78
C PRO A 82 16.81 -13.05 4.73
N GLU A 83 16.66 -12.48 3.54
CA GLU A 83 16.43 -11.06 3.30
C GLU A 83 14.93 -10.78 3.14
N PRO A 84 14.46 -9.60 3.58
CA PRO A 84 13.04 -9.25 3.52
C PRO A 84 12.53 -9.09 2.08
N GLU A 85 11.26 -9.46 1.89
CA GLU A 85 10.53 -9.39 0.63
C GLU A 85 9.18 -8.71 0.86
N PHE A 86 8.85 -7.73 -0.01
CA PHE A 86 7.74 -6.80 0.20
C PHE A 86 7.01 -6.49 -1.10
N ASP A 87 5.93 -5.71 -0.98
CA ASP A 87 5.24 -5.05 -2.07
C ASP A 87 4.85 -6.03 -3.20
N PRO A 88 4.19 -7.18 -2.93
CA PRO A 88 3.79 -8.09 -4.00
C PRO A 88 2.74 -7.44 -4.91
N SER A 89 2.84 -7.69 -6.22
CA SER A 89 1.84 -7.31 -7.21
C SER A 89 1.63 -8.44 -8.21
N TRP A 90 0.37 -8.87 -8.36
CA TRP A 90 -0.03 -9.91 -9.31
C TRP A 90 0.01 -9.43 -10.75
N SER A 91 0.41 -10.31 -11.66
CA SER A 91 0.05 -10.13 -13.07
C SER A 91 -1.46 -10.30 -13.25
N PRO A 92 -2.11 -9.56 -14.17
CA PRO A 92 -3.58 -9.61 -14.33
C PRO A 92 -4.13 -10.99 -14.68
N ASP A 93 -3.31 -11.88 -15.25
CA ASP A 93 -3.66 -13.26 -15.55
C ASP A 93 -3.46 -14.24 -14.36
N GLY A 94 -2.98 -13.72 -13.21
CA GLY A 94 -2.74 -14.50 -11.99
C GLY A 94 -1.61 -15.52 -12.09
N THR A 95 -0.73 -15.44 -13.10
CA THR A 95 0.33 -16.42 -13.31
C THR A 95 1.67 -16.06 -12.68
N GLN A 96 1.90 -14.76 -12.42
CA GLN A 96 3.16 -14.23 -11.90
C GLN A 96 2.93 -13.19 -10.79
N ILE A 97 3.96 -12.98 -9.98
CA ILE A 97 4.00 -11.95 -8.94
C ILE A 97 5.31 -11.18 -9.09
N ALA A 98 5.23 -9.86 -9.25
CA ALA A 98 6.35 -8.96 -9.07
C ALA A 98 6.42 -8.57 -7.58
N PHE A 99 7.63 -8.44 -7.02
CA PHE A 99 7.82 -8.10 -5.61
C PHE A 99 9.14 -7.38 -5.38
N ARG A 100 9.24 -6.67 -4.27
CA ARG A 100 10.49 -6.06 -3.80
C ARG A 100 11.28 -7.06 -2.98
N PHE A 101 12.55 -7.23 -3.33
CA PHE A 101 13.55 -7.98 -2.57
C PHE A 101 14.61 -7.00 -2.05
N GLU A 102 14.91 -7.03 -0.77
CA GLU A 102 15.85 -6.08 -0.17
C GLU A 102 17.19 -6.73 0.13
N ARG A 103 18.12 -6.62 -0.81
CA ARG A 103 19.48 -7.18 -0.65
C ARG A 103 20.43 -6.17 -0.02
N ASN A 104 20.85 -6.42 1.23
CA ASN A 104 21.80 -5.54 1.94
C ASN A 104 21.36 -4.07 2.00
N GLY A 105 20.05 -3.80 2.04
CA GLY A 105 19.50 -2.46 2.01
C GLY A 105 19.39 -1.84 0.61
N ASP A 106 19.69 -2.60 -0.46
CA ASP A 106 19.45 -2.21 -1.85
C ASP A 106 18.16 -2.86 -2.35
N PRO A 107 17.11 -2.08 -2.65
CA PRO A 107 15.85 -2.63 -3.14
C PRO A 107 15.96 -3.06 -4.60
N GLU A 108 15.48 -4.24 -4.89
CA GLU A 108 15.44 -4.84 -6.21
C GLU A 108 14.01 -5.32 -6.52
N ILE A 109 13.56 -5.21 -7.76
CA ILE A 109 12.32 -5.82 -8.24
C ILE A 109 12.66 -7.18 -8.81
N TRP A 110 11.96 -8.17 -8.29
CA TRP A 110 12.01 -9.56 -8.69
C TRP A 110 10.67 -10.03 -9.23
N LEU A 111 10.70 -11.06 -10.03
CA LEU A 111 9.53 -11.75 -10.57
C LEU A 111 9.57 -13.22 -10.14
N MET A 112 8.40 -13.79 -9.86
CA MET A 112 8.22 -15.22 -9.60
C MET A 112 6.92 -15.72 -10.22
N ASN A 113 6.79 -17.03 -10.37
CA ASN A 113 5.53 -17.67 -10.71
C ASN A 113 4.55 -17.60 -9.51
N ALA A 114 3.26 -17.80 -9.77
CA ALA A 114 2.19 -17.79 -8.76
C ALA A 114 2.40 -18.79 -7.59
N ASP A 115 3.20 -19.83 -7.80
CA ASP A 115 3.56 -20.85 -6.82
C ASP A 115 4.86 -20.52 -6.03
N GLY A 116 5.48 -19.36 -6.28
CA GLY A 116 6.74 -18.94 -5.69
C GLY A 116 8.00 -19.47 -6.40
N SER A 117 7.86 -20.27 -7.46
CA SER A 117 8.98 -20.78 -8.25
C SER A 117 9.46 -19.78 -9.31
N GLY A 118 10.55 -20.09 -10.01
CA GLY A 118 11.01 -19.30 -11.17
C GLY A 118 11.55 -17.90 -10.82
N ARG A 119 11.96 -17.67 -9.59
CA ARG A 119 12.39 -16.37 -9.09
C ARG A 119 13.59 -15.83 -9.85
N HIS A 120 13.48 -14.61 -10.35
CA HIS A 120 14.60 -13.90 -10.99
C HIS A 120 14.46 -12.39 -10.84
N ARG A 121 15.61 -11.71 -10.88
CA ARG A 121 15.72 -10.27 -10.75
C ARG A 121 15.38 -9.58 -12.07
N LEU A 122 14.58 -8.50 -12.00
CA LEU A 122 14.33 -7.61 -13.14
C LEU A 122 15.24 -6.37 -13.10
N THR A 123 15.18 -5.57 -12.03
CA THR A 123 15.89 -4.30 -11.94
C THR A 123 16.09 -3.87 -10.48
N ARG A 124 16.70 -2.70 -10.25
CA ARG A 124 16.67 -2.00 -8.96
C ARG A 124 15.38 -1.17 -8.90
N GLY A 125 14.70 -1.19 -7.76
CA GLY A 125 13.47 -0.42 -7.58
C GLY A 125 12.64 -0.90 -6.41
N LEU A 126 11.51 -0.21 -6.21
CA LEU A 126 10.55 -0.45 -5.13
C LEU A 126 9.14 -0.46 -5.71
N SER A 127 8.21 -1.05 -4.95
CA SER A 127 6.77 -0.95 -5.17
C SER A 127 6.35 -1.22 -6.62
N PRO A 128 6.62 -2.43 -7.16
CA PRO A 128 6.21 -2.78 -8.50
C PRO A 128 4.70 -2.84 -8.62
N ALA A 129 4.16 -2.44 -9.77
CA ALA A 129 2.73 -2.55 -10.11
C ALA A 129 2.57 -2.98 -11.57
N TRP A 130 1.84 -4.06 -11.81
CA TRP A 130 1.54 -4.54 -13.15
C TRP A 130 0.54 -3.65 -13.88
N SER A 131 0.74 -3.43 -15.17
CA SER A 131 -0.26 -2.81 -16.04
C SER A 131 -1.46 -3.76 -16.25
N PRO A 132 -2.68 -3.21 -16.47
CA PRO A 132 -3.90 -4.02 -16.61
C PRO A 132 -3.86 -5.03 -17.76
N ASP A 133 -3.07 -4.75 -18.80
CA ASP A 133 -2.86 -5.64 -19.97
C ASP A 133 -1.73 -6.67 -19.75
N GLY A 134 -1.04 -6.61 -18.60
CA GLY A 134 0.07 -7.52 -18.28
C GLY A 134 1.35 -7.28 -19.10
N SER A 135 1.42 -6.23 -19.92
CA SER A 135 2.58 -5.99 -20.79
C SER A 135 3.72 -5.22 -20.10
N LYS A 136 3.42 -4.51 -19.01
CA LYS A 136 4.36 -3.59 -18.34
C LYS A 136 4.30 -3.70 -16.81
N ILE A 137 5.37 -3.18 -16.19
CA ILE A 137 5.46 -2.98 -14.75
C ILE A 137 5.90 -1.53 -14.51
N ALA A 138 5.10 -0.77 -13.75
CA ALA A 138 5.51 0.50 -13.18
C ALA A 138 6.20 0.25 -11.83
N TYR A 139 7.16 1.10 -11.46
CA TYR A 139 7.90 0.95 -10.20
C TYR A 139 8.54 2.27 -9.79
N ALA A 140 8.82 2.43 -8.50
CA ALA A 140 9.64 3.52 -8.02
C ALA A 140 11.12 3.19 -8.26
N SER A 141 11.77 3.94 -9.13
CA SER A 141 13.19 3.79 -9.40
C SER A 141 14.02 4.64 -8.43
N PRO A 142 15.18 4.12 -7.94
CA PRO A 142 16.10 4.92 -7.16
C PRO A 142 16.58 6.13 -7.98
N GLY A 143 16.58 7.31 -7.37
CA GLY A 143 16.91 8.53 -8.09
C GLY A 143 18.39 8.62 -8.47
N ASP A 144 18.62 8.92 -9.73
CA ASP A 144 19.92 9.43 -10.21
C ASP A 144 20.00 10.96 -10.13
N ILE A 145 18.90 11.62 -9.80
CA ILE A 145 18.77 13.07 -9.76
C ILE A 145 18.89 13.55 -8.31
N LEU A 146 19.70 14.58 -8.08
CA LEU A 146 19.72 15.27 -6.80
C LEU A 146 18.36 15.95 -6.58
N CYS A 147 17.75 15.69 -5.44
CA CYS A 147 16.54 16.40 -5.03
C CYS A 147 16.78 17.93 -5.01
N PRO A 148 15.74 18.76 -5.09
CA PRO A 148 15.87 20.20 -4.98
C PRO A 148 16.74 20.62 -3.79
N PRO A 149 17.45 21.76 -3.87
CA PRO A 149 18.45 22.17 -2.88
C PRO A 149 17.92 22.15 -1.45
N GLY A 150 18.63 21.45 -0.57
CA GLY A 150 18.37 21.41 0.88
C GLY A 150 18.11 20.01 1.46
N ARG A 151 17.88 18.97 0.69
CA ARG A 151 17.60 17.61 1.22
C ARG A 151 18.72 16.59 1.07
N GLY A 152 19.77 16.85 0.30
CA GLY A 152 20.96 15.99 0.21
C GLY A 152 20.73 14.53 -0.23
N LEU A 153 19.49 14.17 -0.59
CA LEU A 153 19.07 12.83 -0.97
C LEU A 153 18.84 12.76 -2.49
N ARG A 154 18.98 11.57 -3.05
CA ARG A 154 18.58 11.32 -4.44
C ARG A 154 17.08 11.05 -4.45
N CYS A 155 16.32 11.79 -5.26
CA CYS A 155 14.90 11.60 -5.38
C CYS A 155 14.59 10.37 -6.23
N SER A 156 13.75 9.50 -5.71
CA SER A 156 13.04 8.49 -6.47
C SER A 156 12.13 9.14 -7.53
N GLY A 157 11.62 8.35 -8.42
CA GLY A 157 10.58 8.74 -9.35
C GLY A 157 10.08 7.50 -10.05
N LEU A 158 8.98 7.60 -10.76
CA LEU A 158 8.40 6.45 -11.40
C LEU A 158 9.13 6.11 -12.70
N SER A 159 9.29 4.83 -12.93
CA SER A 159 9.74 4.25 -14.20
C SER A 159 8.79 3.14 -14.63
N ILE A 160 8.80 2.86 -15.92
CA ILE A 160 8.05 1.76 -16.52
C ILE A 160 9.04 0.85 -17.25
N MET A 161 8.80 -0.45 -17.20
CA MET A 161 9.51 -1.47 -17.97
C MET A 161 8.53 -2.43 -18.62
N ASN A 162 8.97 -3.18 -19.62
CA ASN A 162 8.24 -4.35 -20.11
C ASN A 162 8.19 -5.44 -19.03
N ALA A 163 7.25 -6.37 -19.13
CA ALA A 163 7.09 -7.48 -18.16
C ALA A 163 8.36 -8.34 -18.00
N ASP A 164 9.21 -8.42 -19.05
CA ASP A 164 10.49 -9.12 -19.03
C ASP A 164 11.66 -8.31 -18.43
N GLY A 165 11.40 -7.10 -17.94
CA GLY A 165 12.40 -6.20 -17.39
C GLY A 165 13.13 -5.32 -18.42
N SER A 166 12.86 -5.48 -19.71
CA SER A 166 13.45 -4.67 -20.78
C SER A 166 12.73 -3.32 -20.95
N GLY A 167 13.25 -2.42 -21.79
CA GLY A 167 12.57 -1.19 -22.18
C GLY A 167 12.37 -0.18 -21.05
N GLN A 168 13.21 -0.21 -20.03
CA GLN A 168 13.12 0.66 -18.86
C GLN A 168 13.22 2.14 -19.25
N HIS A 169 12.28 2.95 -18.82
CA HIS A 169 12.31 4.40 -19.00
C HIS A 169 11.58 5.11 -17.85
N ARG A 170 12.03 6.32 -17.54
CA ARG A 170 11.43 7.15 -16.51
C ARG A 170 10.14 7.81 -17.03
N VAL A 171 9.13 7.88 -16.18
CA VAL A 171 7.93 8.71 -16.41
C VAL A 171 8.26 10.15 -15.99
N PRO A 172 8.18 11.14 -16.88
CA PRO A 172 8.43 12.53 -16.52
C PRO A 172 7.44 13.04 -15.46
N ASN A 173 7.82 14.09 -14.73
CA ASN A 173 6.99 14.77 -13.73
C ASN A 173 6.51 13.85 -12.57
N THR A 174 7.30 12.84 -12.20
CA THR A 174 7.01 11.91 -11.11
C THR A 174 8.09 11.92 -10.03
N ASP A 175 8.77 13.05 -9.84
CA ASP A 175 9.82 13.17 -8.84
C ASP A 175 9.28 12.90 -7.43
N GLY A 176 10.04 12.12 -6.64
CA GLY A 176 9.62 11.65 -5.32
C GLY A 176 8.51 10.60 -5.37
N GLY A 177 8.16 10.09 -6.54
CA GLY A 177 7.05 9.15 -6.74
C GLY A 177 7.35 7.77 -6.16
N GLU A 178 6.36 7.24 -5.43
CA GLU A 178 6.36 5.94 -4.79
C GLU A 178 4.96 5.31 -4.89
N TYR A 179 4.87 3.98 -4.74
CA TYR A 179 3.61 3.22 -4.74
C TYR A 179 2.72 3.52 -5.96
N PRO A 180 3.22 3.29 -7.18
CA PRO A 180 2.40 3.48 -8.37
C PRO A 180 1.27 2.47 -8.45
N THR A 181 0.12 2.91 -8.97
CA THR A 181 -0.99 2.02 -9.38
C THR A 181 -1.54 2.49 -10.73
N TRP A 182 -1.86 1.53 -11.59
CA TRP A 182 -2.35 1.82 -12.94
C TRP A 182 -3.85 2.09 -12.94
N SER A 183 -4.27 3.05 -13.75
CA SER A 183 -5.69 3.15 -14.12
C SER A 183 -6.07 1.95 -15.00
N PRO A 184 -7.34 1.47 -14.96
CA PRO A 184 -7.77 0.28 -15.71
C PRO A 184 -7.65 0.40 -17.22
N ASP A 185 -7.62 1.63 -17.75
CA ASP A 185 -7.36 1.91 -19.18
C ASP A 185 -5.87 1.76 -19.56
N GLY A 186 -4.97 1.64 -18.57
CA GLY A 186 -3.53 1.56 -18.78
C GLY A 186 -2.87 2.87 -19.25
N GLU A 187 -3.58 3.98 -19.24
CA GLU A 187 -3.09 5.26 -19.75
C GLU A 187 -2.52 6.16 -18.65
N ARG A 188 -2.87 5.91 -17.37
CA ARG A 188 -2.50 6.77 -16.24
C ARG A 188 -1.96 5.97 -15.09
N ILE A 189 -1.17 6.64 -14.24
CA ILE A 189 -0.64 6.12 -12.98
C ILE A 189 -1.02 7.09 -11.88
N ALA A 190 -1.63 6.57 -10.81
CA ALA A 190 -1.72 7.28 -9.53
C ALA A 190 -0.54 6.87 -8.64
N PHE A 191 -0.04 7.81 -7.85
CA PHE A 191 1.13 7.59 -7.02
C PHE A 191 1.20 8.57 -5.85
N ASN A 192 2.03 8.26 -4.88
CA ASN A 192 2.37 9.18 -3.80
C ASN A 192 3.70 9.86 -4.08
N SER A 193 3.85 11.11 -3.63
CA SER A 193 5.13 11.80 -3.63
C SER A 193 5.35 12.51 -2.28
N ASN A 194 6.55 12.40 -1.76
CA ASN A 194 6.98 13.09 -0.54
C ASN A 194 7.86 14.31 -0.83
N LEU A 195 7.92 14.75 -2.07
CA LEU A 195 8.83 15.81 -2.53
C LEU A 195 8.59 17.16 -1.82
N SER A 196 7.32 17.49 -1.54
CA SER A 196 6.94 18.69 -0.77
C SER A 196 7.21 18.57 0.73
N GLY A 197 7.43 17.37 1.25
CA GLY A 197 7.56 17.07 2.68
C GLY A 197 6.32 16.40 3.26
N ASP A 198 5.18 16.60 2.62
CA ASP A 198 3.91 15.95 2.91
C ASP A 198 3.68 14.85 1.86
N HIS A 199 3.03 13.77 2.25
CA HIS A 199 2.68 12.70 1.30
C HIS A 199 1.46 13.13 0.48
N VAL A 200 1.72 13.65 -0.71
CA VAL A 200 0.69 14.11 -1.64
C VAL A 200 0.45 13.06 -2.71
N MET A 201 -0.80 12.87 -3.07
CA MET A 201 -1.20 11.98 -4.16
C MET A 201 -1.24 12.73 -5.48
N TYR A 202 -0.85 12.06 -6.55
CA TYR A 202 -0.83 12.58 -7.91
C TYR A 202 -1.38 11.54 -8.88
N ILE A 203 -1.90 12.02 -10.01
CA ILE A 203 -2.19 11.19 -11.18
C ILE A 203 -1.44 11.79 -12.37
N VAL A 204 -0.83 10.95 -13.19
CA VAL A 204 -0.09 11.36 -14.38
C VAL A 204 -0.38 10.41 -15.53
N HIS A 205 -0.38 10.90 -16.77
CA HIS A 205 -0.32 10.01 -17.94
C HIS A 205 1.05 9.33 -18.05
N ILE A 206 1.09 8.14 -18.64
CA ILE A 206 2.32 7.34 -18.75
C ILE A 206 3.44 8.04 -19.55
N ASP A 207 3.10 9.02 -20.36
CA ASP A 207 4.06 9.89 -21.06
C ASP A 207 4.54 11.09 -20.23
N GLY A 208 4.07 11.20 -18.98
CA GLY A 208 4.39 12.28 -18.05
C GLY A 208 3.53 13.54 -18.23
N SER A 209 2.56 13.52 -19.13
CA SER A 209 1.64 14.65 -19.33
C SER A 209 0.45 14.64 -18.36
N HIS A 210 -0.35 15.71 -18.34
CA HIS A 210 -1.63 15.79 -17.62
C HIS A 210 -1.53 15.41 -16.14
N VAL A 211 -0.60 16.04 -15.43
CA VAL A 211 -0.45 15.84 -13.98
C VAL A 211 -1.65 16.43 -13.25
N VAL A 212 -2.37 15.60 -12.50
CA VAL A 212 -3.41 16.01 -11.56
C VAL A 212 -2.81 16.01 -10.16
N ASP A 213 -2.80 17.15 -9.53
CA ASP A 213 -2.38 17.35 -8.16
C ASP A 213 -3.58 17.17 -7.23
N LEU A 214 -3.52 16.18 -6.34
CA LEU A 214 -4.55 15.85 -5.37
C LEU A 214 -4.24 16.42 -3.97
N SER A 215 -3.32 17.38 -3.85
CA SER A 215 -2.95 18.01 -2.57
C SER A 215 -4.15 18.60 -1.81
N GLY A 216 -5.18 19.04 -2.54
CA GLY A 216 -6.45 19.52 -1.96
C GLY A 216 -7.23 18.45 -1.19
N VAL A 217 -6.93 17.17 -1.38
CA VAL A 217 -7.50 16.05 -0.59
C VAL A 217 -6.81 15.93 0.77
N GLY A 218 -5.62 16.49 0.96
CA GLY A 218 -4.76 16.34 2.12
C GLY A 218 -3.77 15.18 1.97
N GLU A 219 -3.07 14.86 3.07
CA GLU A 219 -2.12 13.76 3.07
C GLU A 219 -2.83 12.42 2.85
N GLY A 220 -2.22 11.60 2.00
CA GLY A 220 -2.72 10.27 1.70
C GLY A 220 -1.62 9.35 1.18
N TRP A 221 -1.78 8.07 1.46
CA TRP A 221 -0.83 7.02 1.08
C TRP A 221 -1.54 5.86 0.40
N GLN A 222 -0.77 5.05 -0.34
CA GLN A 222 -1.18 3.73 -0.83
C GLN A 222 -2.50 3.78 -1.61
N VAL A 223 -2.41 4.47 -2.73
CA VAL A 223 -3.53 4.64 -3.65
C VAL A 223 -3.79 3.36 -4.44
N ASP A 224 -5.08 3.08 -4.70
CA ASP A 224 -5.47 2.00 -5.61
C ASP A 224 -6.71 2.37 -6.43
N TRP A 225 -6.66 2.08 -7.75
CA TRP A 225 -7.74 2.35 -8.68
C TRP A 225 -8.82 1.27 -8.63
N SER A 226 -10.09 1.71 -8.61
CA SER A 226 -11.19 0.76 -8.86
C SER A 226 -11.12 0.19 -10.28
N PRO A 227 -11.52 -1.08 -10.49
CA PRO A 227 -11.48 -1.72 -11.81
C PRO A 227 -12.32 -1.01 -12.89
N ASP A 228 -13.33 -0.23 -12.49
CA ASP A 228 -14.14 0.59 -13.40
C ASP A 228 -13.56 1.98 -13.67
N GLY A 229 -12.45 2.35 -13.05
CA GLY A 229 -11.74 3.61 -13.19
C GLY A 229 -12.45 4.84 -12.63
N ARG A 230 -13.52 4.65 -11.85
CA ARG A 230 -14.33 5.77 -11.32
C ARG A 230 -13.95 6.20 -9.93
N SER A 231 -13.18 5.37 -9.22
CA SER A 231 -12.81 5.61 -7.82
C SER A 231 -11.34 5.29 -7.57
N ILE A 232 -10.80 5.94 -6.55
CA ILE A 232 -9.45 5.69 -6.01
C ILE A 232 -9.60 5.47 -4.50
N LEU A 233 -9.05 4.37 -4.00
CA LEU A 233 -8.83 4.15 -2.58
C LEU A 233 -7.53 4.85 -2.15
N PHE A 234 -7.49 5.28 -0.92
CA PHE A 234 -6.26 5.76 -0.28
C PHE A 234 -6.39 5.65 1.25
N THR A 235 -5.26 5.68 1.94
CA THR A 235 -5.21 5.80 3.40
C THR A 235 -4.86 7.22 3.82
N SER A 236 -5.44 7.71 4.91
CA SER A 236 -5.17 9.05 5.42
C SER A 236 -5.39 9.14 6.93
N GLU A 237 -4.65 10.02 7.60
CA GLU A 237 -4.81 10.38 9.02
C GLU A 237 -5.77 11.57 9.22
N ARG A 238 -6.33 12.12 8.15
CA ARG A 238 -7.05 13.40 8.08
C ARG A 238 -8.12 13.65 9.16
N ASP A 239 -8.78 12.58 9.61
CA ASP A 239 -9.86 12.67 10.60
C ASP A 239 -9.44 12.14 12.00
N HIS A 240 -8.14 11.84 12.18
CA HIS A 240 -7.62 11.28 13.42
C HIS A 240 -6.57 12.17 14.10
N PRO A 241 -6.90 12.76 15.28
CA PRO A 241 -5.94 13.56 16.05
C PRO A 241 -4.79 12.71 16.63
N ASN A 242 -4.89 11.40 16.61
CA ASN A 242 -3.91 10.47 17.19
C ASN A 242 -3.02 9.78 16.11
N HIS A 243 -2.97 10.32 14.90
CA HIS A 243 -2.16 9.79 13.79
C HIS A 243 -2.45 8.32 13.43
N TYR A 244 -3.73 7.93 13.46
CA TYR A 244 -4.17 6.65 12.91
C TYR A 244 -4.71 6.85 11.51
N THR A 245 -4.39 5.92 10.61
CA THR A 245 -4.92 5.95 9.26
C THR A 245 -6.24 5.20 9.15
N ASP A 246 -7.07 5.67 8.24
CA ASP A 246 -8.27 5.00 7.76
C ASP A 246 -8.27 4.94 6.24
N ILE A 247 -9.13 4.09 5.72
CA ILE A 247 -9.35 3.97 4.29
C ILE A 247 -10.43 4.95 3.86
N TYR A 248 -10.13 5.63 2.78
CA TYR A 248 -11.02 6.56 2.09
C TYR A 248 -11.18 6.16 0.62
N VAL A 249 -12.26 6.62 0.03
CA VAL A 249 -12.50 6.53 -1.40
C VAL A 249 -12.79 7.93 -1.95
N MET A 250 -12.35 8.22 -3.17
CA MET A 250 -12.60 9.48 -3.87
C MET A 250 -12.73 9.24 -5.38
N ARG A 251 -13.20 10.25 -6.12
CA ARG A 251 -13.08 10.25 -7.58
C ARG A 251 -11.66 10.61 -8.02
N PRO A 252 -11.26 10.27 -9.27
CA PRO A 252 -9.93 10.61 -9.80
C PRO A 252 -9.63 12.10 -9.90
N ASP A 253 -10.65 12.95 -9.85
CA ASP A 253 -10.51 14.40 -9.78
C ASP A 253 -10.35 14.96 -8.36
N GLY A 254 -10.24 14.07 -7.34
CA GLY A 254 -10.13 14.42 -5.93
C GLY A 254 -11.47 14.77 -5.26
N SER A 255 -12.58 14.73 -5.99
CA SER A 255 -13.90 15.03 -5.42
C SER A 255 -14.57 13.82 -4.77
N GLY A 256 -15.58 14.07 -3.95
CA GLY A 256 -16.43 13.02 -3.39
C GLY A 256 -15.70 12.12 -2.37
N VAL A 257 -14.74 12.67 -1.63
CA VAL A 257 -14.02 11.94 -0.57
C VAL A 257 -14.98 11.41 0.48
N GLN A 258 -14.92 10.12 0.71
CA GLN A 258 -15.72 9.40 1.71
C GLN A 258 -14.83 8.48 2.53
N ARG A 259 -14.99 8.49 3.84
CA ARG A 259 -14.33 7.55 4.77
C ARG A 259 -15.05 6.22 4.76
N LEU A 260 -14.31 5.12 4.66
CA LEU A 260 -14.85 3.75 4.63
C LEU A 260 -14.61 2.99 5.94
N THR A 261 -13.56 3.31 6.69
CA THR A 261 -13.24 2.63 7.96
C THR A 261 -13.14 3.61 9.11
N ASP A 262 -13.21 3.10 10.33
CA ASP A 262 -13.07 3.84 11.60
C ASP A 262 -12.19 3.05 12.56
N ALA A 263 -11.11 2.43 12.09
CA ALA A 263 -10.29 1.57 12.92
C ALA A 263 -8.96 1.18 12.27
N ARG A 264 -7.94 2.05 12.31
CA ARG A 264 -6.55 1.70 12.00
C ARG A 264 -6.40 0.74 10.82
N ALA A 265 -6.87 1.17 9.67
CA ALA A 265 -6.81 0.39 8.44
C ALA A 265 -5.75 0.96 7.49
N TYR A 266 -5.02 0.06 6.82
CA TYR A 266 -3.87 0.39 5.99
C TYR A 266 -3.97 -0.35 4.66
N THR A 267 -3.24 0.12 3.65
CA THR A 267 -2.92 -0.62 2.43
C THR A 267 -4.14 -1.29 1.77
N PRO A 268 -5.16 -0.53 1.36
CA PRO A 268 -6.33 -1.12 0.71
C PRO A 268 -6.04 -1.53 -0.73
N ALA A 269 -6.68 -2.60 -1.20
CA ALA A 269 -6.73 -2.96 -2.62
C ALA A 269 -8.13 -3.44 -3.02
N TRP A 270 -8.55 -3.08 -4.24
CA TRP A 270 -9.82 -3.52 -4.80
C TRP A 270 -9.79 -5.01 -5.18
N SER A 271 -10.95 -5.68 -5.05
CA SER A 271 -11.14 -6.95 -5.77
C SER A 271 -11.26 -6.72 -7.27
N PRO A 272 -10.91 -7.70 -8.13
CA PRO A 272 -10.95 -7.54 -9.58
C PRO A 272 -12.33 -7.18 -10.14
N ASP A 273 -13.40 -7.57 -9.46
CA ASP A 273 -14.79 -7.24 -9.81
C ASP A 273 -15.28 -5.90 -9.23
N GLY A 274 -14.46 -5.23 -8.41
CA GLY A 274 -14.78 -3.96 -7.76
C GLY A 274 -15.84 -4.06 -6.65
N SER A 275 -16.26 -5.26 -6.26
CA SER A 275 -17.32 -5.44 -5.25
C SER A 275 -16.80 -5.40 -3.81
N ARG A 276 -15.49 -5.62 -3.63
CA ARG A 276 -14.82 -5.75 -2.34
C ARG A 276 -13.52 -4.97 -2.27
N ILE A 277 -13.06 -4.78 -1.05
CA ILE A 277 -11.77 -4.17 -0.72
C ILE A 277 -11.09 -5.08 0.30
N VAL A 278 -9.86 -5.53 0.01
CA VAL A 278 -8.96 -6.13 1.00
C VAL A 278 -8.13 -5.04 1.63
N PHE A 279 -7.78 -5.17 2.89
CA PHE A 279 -6.93 -4.21 3.57
C PHE A 279 -6.20 -4.84 4.76
N SER A 280 -5.11 -4.21 5.16
CA SER A 280 -4.37 -4.56 6.37
C SER A 280 -4.90 -3.75 7.56
N ALA A 281 -5.01 -4.45 8.66
CA ALA A 281 -5.14 -3.93 10.00
C ALA A 281 -4.20 -4.82 10.85
N PRO A 282 -4.30 -4.96 12.18
CA PRO A 282 -3.64 -6.10 12.81
C PRO A 282 -4.17 -7.44 12.25
N GLY A 283 -3.67 -7.84 11.07
CA GLY A 283 -4.14 -8.95 10.22
C GLY A 283 -4.71 -8.48 8.88
N LEU A 284 -5.25 -9.42 8.10
CA LEU A 284 -5.84 -9.19 6.78
C LEU A 284 -7.38 -9.23 6.87
N PHE A 285 -8.03 -8.24 6.27
CA PHE A 285 -9.48 -8.06 6.32
C PHE A 285 -10.04 -7.80 4.94
N VAL A 286 -11.33 -8.12 4.76
CA VAL A 286 -12.11 -7.80 3.55
C VAL A 286 -13.39 -7.08 3.97
N MET A 287 -13.78 -6.08 3.19
CA MET A 287 -15.06 -5.37 3.32
C MET A 287 -15.74 -5.23 1.96
N ARG A 288 -17.02 -4.81 1.95
CA ARG A 288 -17.67 -4.39 0.70
C ARG A 288 -17.11 -3.06 0.22
N ALA A 289 -17.30 -2.76 -1.06
CA ALA A 289 -16.90 -1.49 -1.67
C ALA A 289 -17.48 -0.25 -0.97
N ASP A 290 -18.61 -0.37 -0.28
CA ASP A 290 -19.25 0.68 0.51
C ASP A 290 -18.71 0.83 1.94
N GLY A 291 -17.70 0.06 2.32
CA GLY A 291 -17.10 0.02 3.65
C GLY A 291 -17.82 -0.90 4.64
N SER A 292 -18.94 -1.52 4.26
CA SER A 292 -19.70 -2.38 5.16
C SER A 292 -19.21 -3.84 5.19
N GLY A 293 -19.62 -4.61 6.18
CA GLY A 293 -19.39 -6.06 6.23
C GLY A 293 -17.93 -6.45 6.39
N ILE A 294 -17.17 -5.73 7.21
CA ILE A 294 -15.77 -6.04 7.51
C ILE A 294 -15.66 -7.45 8.12
N THR A 295 -14.80 -8.27 7.54
CA THR A 295 -14.55 -9.66 7.96
C THR A 295 -13.05 -9.95 7.92
N SER A 296 -12.53 -10.61 8.97
CA SER A 296 -11.14 -11.06 9.00
C SER A 296 -10.95 -12.30 8.10
N LEU A 297 -9.89 -12.32 7.29
CA LEU A 297 -9.48 -13.49 6.51
C LEU A 297 -8.73 -14.54 7.35
N ARG A 298 -8.65 -14.36 8.68
CA ARG A 298 -8.05 -15.31 9.63
C ARG A 298 -6.68 -15.86 9.20
N ALA A 299 -5.82 -14.98 8.72
CA ALA A 299 -4.41 -15.31 8.48
C ALA A 299 -3.68 -15.51 9.84
N GLU A 300 -4.13 -16.49 10.65
CA GLU A 300 -3.61 -16.74 11.99
C GLU A 300 -2.13 -17.16 11.91
N GLY A 301 -1.30 -16.56 12.77
CA GLY A 301 0.12 -16.93 12.90
C GLY A 301 1.09 -16.23 11.96
N ILE A 302 0.63 -15.31 11.10
CA ILE A 302 1.48 -14.58 10.16
C ILE A 302 2.04 -13.28 10.77
N GLY A 303 1.40 -12.75 11.81
CA GLY A 303 1.76 -11.45 12.38
C GLY A 303 1.08 -10.28 11.68
N GLU A 304 1.73 -9.13 11.67
CA GLU A 304 1.27 -7.97 10.91
C GLU A 304 1.40 -8.25 9.40
N THR A 305 0.44 -7.77 8.63
CA THR A 305 0.39 -7.93 7.17
C THR A 305 0.41 -6.56 6.50
N SER A 306 0.91 -6.50 5.29
CA SER A 306 1.03 -5.27 4.51
C SER A 306 0.80 -5.49 3.02
N LEU A 307 0.43 -4.42 2.33
CA LEU A 307 0.36 -4.30 0.88
C LEU A 307 -0.31 -5.50 0.17
N PRO A 308 -1.57 -5.82 0.52
CA PRO A 308 -2.30 -6.84 -0.21
C PRO A 308 -2.56 -6.40 -1.65
N ASP A 309 -2.47 -7.35 -2.58
CA ASP A 309 -2.88 -7.21 -3.96
C ASP A 309 -3.78 -8.38 -4.36
N TRP A 310 -4.86 -8.11 -5.09
CA TRP A 310 -5.93 -9.07 -5.36
C TRP A 310 -6.12 -9.32 -6.85
N VAL A 311 -6.05 -10.59 -7.27
CA VAL A 311 -6.24 -11.04 -8.65
C VAL A 311 -7.39 -12.05 -8.77
#